data_e19d0872dd6ee7d9b0ced1ee37e1a8d8
#
_entry.id   e19d0872dd6ee7d9b0ced1ee37e1a8d8
#
_cell.length_a   1.000
_cell.length_b   1.000
_cell.length_c   1.000
_cell.angle_alpha   90.00
_cell.angle_beta   90.00
_cell.angle_gamma   90.00
#
_symmetry.space_group_name_H-M   'P 1'
#
loop_
_entity.id
_entity.type
_entity.pdbx_description
1 polymer ?
#
loop_
_entity_poly.entity_id
_entity_poly.type
_entity_poly.pdbx_seq_one_letter_code
_entity_poly.pdbx_strand_id
1 'polypeptide(L)'
;MKRLLLVFLLLIIGIFPSNAKIITGEIEYNAETAREEVFSAPVKTFSIDSIRKYFIDANNTENLNYLYKGITELKDRKIGKFSDGSYGVQYYDDPMYSWYYSSNGRLINFTYKDSSNYPCKITKYKPDGSITNQGYRVSENESFIFTPDGKLLAHWIGNNCYDEYNNIIMTRKIYK
;
A
#
# COMPACT_ATOMS: atom_id res chain seq x y z
N MET A 1 28.63 -44.06 22.77
CA MET A 1 28.52 -43.31 21.50
C MET A 1 27.12 -42.84 21.13
N LYS A 2 26.02 -43.49 21.55
CA LYS A 2 24.65 -43.03 21.20
C LYS A 2 24.17 -41.74 21.91
N ARG A 3 24.75 -41.35 23.05
CA ARG A 3 24.35 -40.11 23.78
C ARG A 3 24.97 -38.81 23.23
N LEU A 4 26.11 -38.93 22.52
CA LEU A 4 26.78 -37.76 21.92
C LEU A 4 26.08 -37.26 20.65
N LEU A 5 25.42 -38.19 19.93
CA LEU A 5 24.67 -37.84 18.71
C LEU A 5 23.38 -37.03 18.99
N LEU A 6 22.77 -37.30 20.16
CA LEU A 6 21.52 -36.62 20.55
C LEU A 6 21.75 -35.16 20.98
N VAL A 7 22.92 -34.86 21.56
CA VAL A 7 23.29 -33.49 21.96
C VAL A 7 23.66 -32.63 20.76
N PHE A 8 24.25 -33.24 19.72
CA PHE A 8 24.55 -32.50 18.48
C PHE A 8 23.30 -32.16 17.66
N LEU A 9 22.28 -33.04 17.70
CA LEU A 9 21.01 -32.79 16.99
C LEU A 9 20.19 -31.65 17.65
N LEU A 10 20.30 -31.50 18.97
CA LEU A 10 19.62 -30.43 19.72
C LEU A 10 20.29 -29.05 19.56
N LEU A 11 21.60 -29.02 19.23
CA LEU A 11 22.33 -27.76 19.01
C LEU A 11 22.08 -27.16 17.60
N ILE A 12 21.65 -27.98 16.63
CA ILE A 12 21.31 -27.48 15.28
C ILE A 12 19.91 -26.86 15.22
N ILE A 13 19.01 -27.22 16.16
CA ILE A 13 17.64 -26.67 16.23
C ILE A 13 17.61 -25.29 16.86
N GLY A 14 18.70 -24.82 17.48
CA GLY A 14 18.77 -23.55 18.22
C GLY A 14 19.22 -22.33 17.40
N ILE A 15 19.46 -22.44 16.10
CA ILE A 15 19.98 -21.35 15.26
C ILE A 15 18.95 -20.93 14.17
N PHE A 16 17.68 -21.14 14.39
CA PHE A 16 16.68 -20.45 13.59
C PHE A 16 16.31 -19.15 14.30
N PRO A 17 16.38 -17.98 13.61
CA PRO A 17 15.91 -16.75 14.21
C PRO A 17 14.43 -16.94 14.58
N SER A 18 14.10 -16.60 15.82
CA SER A 18 12.84 -16.87 16.51
C SER A 18 11.63 -16.06 16.01
N ASN A 19 11.52 -15.81 14.71
CA ASN A 19 10.41 -15.07 14.10
C ASN A 19 9.65 -15.86 13.01
N ALA A 20 9.91 -17.16 12.85
CA ALA A 20 9.09 -17.98 11.97
C ALA A 20 7.83 -18.44 12.72
N LYS A 21 6.75 -17.71 12.61
CA LYS A 21 5.42 -18.15 13.03
C LYS A 21 4.92 -19.13 11.96
N ILE A 22 5.06 -20.43 12.20
CA ILE A 22 4.50 -21.47 11.31
C ILE A 22 2.99 -21.42 11.48
N ILE A 23 2.31 -20.78 10.56
CA ILE A 23 0.86 -20.88 10.38
C ILE A 23 0.64 -21.81 9.19
N THR A 24 -0.03 -22.91 9.42
CA THR A 24 -0.33 -23.96 8.44
C THR A 24 -1.16 -23.39 7.29
N GLY A 25 -0.54 -23.28 6.11
CA GLY A 25 -1.22 -23.05 4.83
C GLY A 25 -1.33 -21.60 4.35
N GLU A 26 -0.88 -20.59 5.10
CA GLU A 26 -0.81 -19.21 4.63
C GLU A 26 0.64 -18.85 4.24
N ILE A 27 0.80 -18.20 3.11
CA ILE A 27 2.10 -17.66 2.69
C ILE A 27 2.42 -16.48 3.60
N GLU A 28 3.49 -16.59 4.38
CA GLU A 28 4.01 -15.47 5.16
C GLU A 28 4.84 -14.57 4.23
N TYR A 29 4.38 -13.34 4.02
CA TYR A 29 5.11 -12.37 3.22
C TYR A 29 6.11 -11.61 4.09
N ASN A 30 7.34 -11.52 3.61
CA ASN A 30 8.37 -10.62 4.12
C ASN A 30 8.72 -9.57 3.05
N ALA A 31 9.60 -8.63 3.37
CA ALA A 31 9.98 -7.57 2.43
C ALA A 31 10.62 -8.11 1.14
N GLU A 32 11.34 -9.23 1.19
CA GLU A 32 11.99 -9.84 0.02
C GLU A 32 10.96 -10.48 -0.91
N THR A 33 10.09 -11.37 -0.38
CA THR A 33 9.03 -12.01 -1.15
C THR A 33 8.02 -10.99 -1.69
N ALA A 34 7.66 -9.97 -0.90
CA ALA A 34 6.81 -8.89 -1.37
C ALA A 34 7.46 -8.08 -2.50
N ARG A 35 8.78 -7.84 -2.42
CA ARG A 35 9.54 -7.17 -3.48
C ARG A 35 9.58 -8.01 -4.77
N GLU A 36 9.87 -9.30 -4.67
CA GLU A 36 9.85 -10.20 -5.81
C GLU A 36 8.49 -10.20 -6.50
N GLU A 37 7.41 -10.27 -5.74
CA GLU A 37 6.06 -10.19 -6.27
C GLU A 37 5.81 -8.86 -7.00
N VAL A 38 6.15 -7.73 -6.39
CA VAL A 38 5.96 -6.39 -7.00
C VAL A 38 6.66 -6.28 -8.34
N PHE A 39 7.91 -6.74 -8.42
CA PHE A 39 8.76 -6.55 -9.60
C PHE A 39 8.75 -7.75 -10.58
N SER A 40 7.94 -8.79 -10.34
CA SER A 40 7.83 -9.99 -11.18
C SER A 40 7.20 -9.72 -12.55
N ALA A 41 6.43 -8.65 -12.69
CA ALA A 41 5.70 -8.33 -13.91
C ALA A 41 5.87 -6.85 -14.29
N PRO A 42 5.76 -6.51 -15.58
CA PRO A 42 5.79 -5.12 -16.03
C PRO A 42 4.70 -4.28 -15.36
N VAL A 43 5.04 -3.05 -15.02
CA VAL A 43 4.10 -2.09 -14.44
C VAL A 43 3.19 -1.54 -15.55
N LYS A 44 1.93 -1.32 -15.20
CA LYS A 44 0.97 -0.66 -16.10
C LYS A 44 1.45 0.76 -16.42
N THR A 45 1.50 1.11 -17.68
CA THR A 45 1.84 2.45 -18.15
C THR A 45 0.59 3.22 -18.54
N PHE A 46 0.63 4.53 -18.40
CA PHE A 46 -0.47 5.44 -18.75
C PHE A 46 0.00 6.50 -19.72
N SER A 47 -0.81 6.77 -20.73
CA SER A 47 -0.64 8.01 -21.51
C SER A 47 -1.25 9.18 -20.73
N ILE A 48 -0.64 10.36 -20.85
CA ILE A 48 -1.16 11.58 -20.22
C ILE A 48 -2.61 11.83 -20.69
N ASP A 49 -2.92 11.57 -21.94
CA ASP A 49 -4.25 11.78 -22.50
C ASP A 49 -5.31 10.88 -21.83
N SER A 50 -4.96 9.65 -21.47
CA SER A 50 -5.89 8.71 -20.81
C SER A 50 -6.32 9.16 -19.40
N ILE A 51 -5.50 9.95 -18.72
CA ILE A 51 -5.74 10.43 -17.36
C ILE A 51 -6.03 11.93 -17.29
N ARG A 52 -5.97 12.65 -18.41
CA ARG A 52 -6.14 14.12 -18.48
C ARG A 52 -7.43 14.61 -17.82
N LYS A 53 -8.53 13.87 -17.98
CA LYS A 53 -9.84 14.21 -17.37
C LYS A 53 -9.82 14.26 -15.83
N TYR A 54 -8.82 13.63 -15.20
CA TYR A 54 -8.67 13.60 -13.75
C TYR A 54 -7.68 14.67 -13.22
N PHE A 55 -7.03 15.47 -14.08
CA PHE A 55 -6.07 16.49 -13.62
C PHE A 55 -6.68 17.55 -12.73
N ILE A 56 -7.96 17.83 -12.94
CA ILE A 56 -8.77 18.69 -12.10
C ILE A 56 -10.00 17.89 -11.68
N ASP A 57 -10.26 17.85 -10.38
CA ASP A 57 -11.48 17.23 -9.85
C ASP A 57 -12.70 18.12 -10.15
N ALA A 58 -13.55 17.67 -11.06
CA ALA A 58 -14.79 18.36 -11.40
C ALA A 58 -15.74 18.51 -10.19
N ASN A 59 -15.62 17.63 -9.20
CA ASN A 59 -16.44 17.61 -7.99
C ASN A 59 -15.73 18.23 -6.76
N ASN A 60 -14.64 18.96 -6.95
CA ASN A 60 -13.82 19.49 -5.85
C ASN A 60 -14.63 20.18 -4.75
N THR A 61 -15.47 21.16 -5.11
CA THR A 61 -16.28 21.91 -4.13
C THR A 61 -17.26 21.01 -3.40
N GLU A 62 -17.90 20.08 -4.11
CA GLU A 62 -18.84 19.13 -3.54
C GLU A 62 -18.13 18.17 -2.57
N ASN A 63 -17.01 17.58 -2.99
CA ASN A 63 -16.22 16.67 -2.16
C ASN A 63 -15.74 17.35 -0.87
N LEU A 64 -15.24 18.57 -0.95
CA LEU A 64 -14.83 19.33 0.23
C LEU A 64 -16.02 19.63 1.16
N ASN A 65 -17.19 19.98 0.64
CA ASN A 65 -18.40 20.22 1.43
C ASN A 65 -18.83 18.95 2.19
N TYR A 66 -18.77 17.77 1.56
CA TYR A 66 -19.07 16.52 2.24
C TYR A 66 -18.03 16.17 3.31
N LEU A 67 -16.75 16.35 3.02
CA LEU A 67 -15.66 16.11 3.97
C LEU A 67 -15.73 17.05 5.19
N TYR A 68 -16.16 18.29 5.02
CA TYR A 68 -16.43 19.22 6.14
C TYR A 68 -17.55 18.70 7.06
N LYS A 69 -18.55 18.03 6.49
CA LYS A 69 -19.67 17.42 7.24
C LYS A 69 -19.33 16.04 7.80
N GLY A 70 -18.10 15.55 7.62
CA GLY A 70 -17.68 14.21 8.03
C GLY A 70 -18.23 13.06 7.17
N ILE A 71 -18.78 13.39 5.99
CA ILE A 71 -19.33 12.39 5.05
C ILE A 71 -18.21 11.92 4.14
N THR A 72 -17.93 10.60 4.15
CA THR A 72 -16.84 9.97 3.40
C THR A 72 -17.33 8.97 2.36
N GLU A 73 -18.60 8.58 2.40
CA GLU A 73 -19.21 7.67 1.42
C GLU A 73 -20.36 8.38 0.72
N LEU A 74 -20.30 8.43 -0.61
CA LEU A 74 -21.30 9.01 -1.50
C LEU A 74 -21.91 7.89 -2.36
N LYS A 75 -22.89 8.21 -3.18
CA LYS A 75 -23.60 7.24 -4.02
C LYS A 75 -22.68 6.55 -5.04
N ASP A 76 -21.70 7.29 -5.57
CA ASP A 76 -20.84 6.90 -6.69
C ASP A 76 -19.36 6.79 -6.32
N ARG A 77 -18.96 7.26 -5.13
CA ARG A 77 -17.55 7.34 -4.72
C ARG A 77 -17.34 7.34 -3.22
N LYS A 78 -16.13 6.95 -2.81
CA LYS A 78 -15.58 7.22 -1.47
C LYS A 78 -14.63 8.39 -1.54
N ILE A 79 -14.64 9.21 -0.49
CA ILE A 79 -13.72 10.35 -0.33
C ILE A 79 -13.06 10.31 1.03
N GLY A 80 -11.80 10.76 1.12
CA GLY A 80 -11.05 10.80 2.36
C GLY A 80 -10.21 12.05 2.46
N LYS A 81 -10.16 12.69 3.63
CA LYS A 81 -9.39 13.91 3.89
C LYS A 81 -8.08 13.58 4.57
N PHE A 82 -7.01 14.28 4.19
CA PHE A 82 -5.71 14.25 4.84
C PHE A 82 -5.49 15.48 5.72
N SER A 83 -4.53 15.40 6.63
CA SER A 83 -4.23 16.46 7.60
C SER A 83 -3.73 17.77 6.95
N ASP A 84 -3.12 17.66 5.76
CA ASP A 84 -2.63 18.81 4.97
C ASP A 84 -3.73 19.50 4.14
N GLY A 85 -4.98 19.03 4.25
CA GLY A 85 -6.12 19.54 3.51
C GLY A 85 -6.29 18.93 2.11
N SER A 86 -5.37 18.10 1.65
CA SER A 86 -5.56 17.27 0.45
C SER A 86 -6.62 16.18 0.70
N TYR A 87 -7.11 15.58 -0.37
CA TYR A 87 -8.12 14.53 -0.26
C TYR A 87 -7.95 13.46 -1.33
N GLY A 88 -8.48 12.28 -1.06
CA GLY A 88 -8.53 11.15 -1.98
C GLY A 88 -9.95 10.88 -2.46
N VAL A 89 -10.09 10.39 -3.70
CA VAL A 89 -11.34 9.95 -4.31
C VAL A 89 -11.14 8.57 -4.91
N GLN A 90 -12.10 7.66 -4.63
CA GLN A 90 -12.18 6.35 -5.28
C GLN A 90 -13.62 6.19 -5.81
N TYR A 91 -13.76 6.06 -7.12
CA TYR A 91 -15.04 5.82 -7.77
C TYR A 91 -15.43 4.33 -7.70
N TYR A 92 -16.72 4.05 -7.51
CA TYR A 92 -17.20 2.66 -7.40
C TYR A 92 -17.24 1.94 -8.76
N ASP A 93 -17.40 2.69 -9.85
CA ASP A 93 -17.32 2.17 -11.22
C ASP A 93 -15.89 1.91 -11.70
N ASP A 94 -14.88 2.44 -10.98
CA ASP A 94 -13.45 2.22 -11.26
C ASP A 94 -12.65 1.97 -9.97
N PRO A 95 -12.94 0.88 -9.25
CA PRO A 95 -12.41 0.63 -7.91
C PRO A 95 -10.91 0.29 -7.89
N MET A 96 -10.29 0.13 -9.07
CA MET A 96 -8.86 -0.14 -9.18
C MET A 96 -8.01 1.12 -9.04
N TYR A 97 -8.61 2.31 -9.12
CA TYR A 97 -7.94 3.58 -9.03
C TYR A 97 -8.32 4.36 -7.78
N SER A 98 -7.33 5.08 -7.23
CA SER A 98 -7.58 6.12 -6.24
C SER A 98 -6.83 7.39 -6.68
N TRP A 99 -7.56 8.50 -6.70
CA TRP A 99 -7.10 9.80 -7.19
C TRP A 99 -6.87 10.71 -6.01
N TYR A 100 -5.71 11.37 -5.91
CA TYR A 100 -5.34 12.21 -4.78
C TYR A 100 -5.18 13.66 -5.26
N TYR A 101 -5.95 14.55 -4.65
CA TYR A 101 -6.06 15.95 -5.04
C TYR A 101 -5.61 16.88 -3.92
N SER A 102 -5.01 18.01 -4.29
CA SER A 102 -4.82 19.12 -3.39
C SER A 102 -6.17 19.77 -3.03
N SER A 103 -6.20 20.61 -2.00
CA SER A 103 -7.42 21.32 -1.55
C SER A 103 -8.08 22.15 -2.65
N ASN A 104 -7.34 22.53 -3.70
CA ASN A 104 -7.88 23.27 -4.85
C ASN A 104 -8.27 22.35 -6.03
N GLY A 105 -8.35 21.04 -5.81
CA GLY A 105 -8.81 20.05 -6.80
C GLY A 105 -7.79 19.69 -7.88
N ARG A 106 -6.51 20.06 -7.75
CA ARG A 106 -5.46 19.65 -8.69
C ARG A 106 -4.94 18.27 -8.33
N LEU A 107 -4.82 17.39 -9.32
CA LEU A 107 -4.24 16.05 -9.14
C LEU A 107 -2.81 16.16 -8.64
N ILE A 108 -2.52 15.51 -7.50
CA ILE A 108 -1.17 15.37 -6.94
C ILE A 108 -0.53 14.06 -7.39
N ASN A 109 -1.30 12.97 -7.28
CA ASN A 109 -0.89 11.63 -7.68
C ASN A 109 -2.14 10.73 -7.80
N PHE A 110 -1.94 9.54 -8.35
CA PHE A 110 -2.96 8.50 -8.32
C PHE A 110 -2.33 7.14 -8.08
N THR A 111 -3.13 6.19 -7.60
CA THR A 111 -2.70 4.79 -7.45
C THR A 111 -3.56 3.91 -8.34
N TYR A 112 -2.91 2.84 -8.83
CA TYR A 112 -3.56 1.72 -9.50
C TYR A 112 -3.27 0.45 -8.72
N LYS A 113 -4.28 -0.37 -8.46
CA LYS A 113 -4.14 -1.73 -7.94
C LYS A 113 -4.52 -2.73 -9.01
N ASP A 114 -3.79 -3.84 -9.08
CA ASP A 114 -3.99 -4.87 -10.11
C ASP A 114 -5.13 -5.85 -9.79
N SER A 115 -5.60 -5.87 -8.54
CA SER A 115 -6.69 -6.71 -8.07
C SER A 115 -7.54 -6.01 -7.02
N SER A 116 -8.83 -6.37 -6.95
CA SER A 116 -9.72 -5.98 -5.84
C SER A 116 -9.52 -6.83 -4.59
N ASN A 117 -8.94 -8.04 -4.74
CA ASN A 117 -8.69 -8.99 -3.67
C ASN A 117 -7.25 -8.87 -3.17
N TYR A 118 -7.02 -9.34 -1.95
CA TYR A 118 -5.67 -9.50 -1.40
C TYR A 118 -5.12 -10.90 -1.69
N PRO A 119 -3.80 -11.04 -1.85
CA PRO A 119 -2.85 -9.96 -1.98
C PRO A 119 -2.96 -9.22 -3.33
N CYS A 120 -2.50 -7.96 -3.40
CA CYS A 120 -2.51 -7.19 -4.64
C CYS A 120 -1.32 -6.23 -4.73
N LYS A 121 -0.93 -5.90 -5.97
CA LYS A 121 0.09 -4.89 -6.26
C LYS A 121 -0.56 -3.52 -6.35
N ILE A 122 0.10 -2.51 -5.81
CA ILE A 122 -0.31 -1.11 -5.92
C ILE A 122 0.84 -0.31 -6.49
N THR A 123 0.58 0.45 -7.54
CA THR A 123 1.56 1.38 -8.10
C THR A 123 1.05 2.80 -7.96
N LYS A 124 1.89 3.69 -7.45
CA LYS A 124 1.61 5.11 -7.30
C LYS A 124 2.30 5.90 -8.39
N TYR A 125 1.55 6.75 -9.06
CA TYR A 125 1.99 7.56 -10.19
C TYR A 125 1.86 9.05 -9.89
N LYS A 126 2.75 9.84 -10.49
CA LYS A 126 2.55 11.29 -10.64
C LYS A 126 1.56 11.58 -11.77
N PRO A 127 1.07 12.83 -11.89
CA PRO A 127 0.19 13.22 -12.99
C PRO A 127 0.78 13.05 -14.39
N ASP A 128 2.11 13.05 -14.50
CA ASP A 128 2.83 12.79 -15.77
C ASP A 128 2.95 11.30 -16.12
N GLY A 129 2.40 10.41 -15.29
CA GLY A 129 2.45 8.95 -15.47
C GLY A 129 3.74 8.31 -14.96
N SER A 130 4.69 9.08 -14.43
CA SER A 130 5.91 8.51 -13.83
C SER A 130 5.60 7.84 -12.49
N ILE A 131 6.32 6.74 -12.21
CA ILE A 131 6.13 5.95 -10.99
C ILE A 131 6.83 6.63 -9.82
N THR A 132 6.10 6.79 -8.71
CA THR A 132 6.65 7.29 -7.44
C THR A 132 7.11 6.16 -6.54
N ASN A 133 6.26 5.14 -6.37
CA ASN A 133 6.54 3.94 -5.62
C ASN A 133 5.63 2.79 -6.06
N GLN A 134 5.99 1.59 -5.63
CA GLN A 134 5.24 0.37 -5.85
C GLN A 134 5.05 -0.33 -4.51
N GLY A 135 3.95 -1.03 -4.33
CA GLY A 135 3.65 -1.71 -3.09
C GLY A 135 3.02 -3.08 -3.31
N TYR A 136 3.15 -3.92 -2.30
CA TYR A 136 2.46 -5.18 -2.17
C TYR A 136 1.56 -5.12 -0.95
N ARG A 137 0.27 -5.19 -1.17
CA ARG A 137 -0.73 -5.17 -0.12
C ARG A 137 -1.15 -6.60 0.16
N VAL A 138 -0.63 -7.15 1.25
CA VAL A 138 -0.85 -8.54 1.67
C VAL A 138 -2.27 -8.74 2.17
N SER A 139 -2.76 -7.75 2.94
CA SER A 139 -4.09 -7.75 3.53
C SER A 139 -4.63 -6.33 3.69
N GLU A 140 -5.81 -6.19 4.27
CA GLU A 140 -6.34 -4.87 4.65
C GLU A 140 -5.39 -4.11 5.59
N ASN A 141 -4.69 -4.83 6.45
CA ASN A 141 -3.88 -4.27 7.53
C ASN A 141 -2.38 -4.33 7.28
N GLU A 142 -1.91 -4.97 6.19
CA GLU A 142 -0.49 -5.14 5.95
C GLU A 142 -0.11 -4.80 4.51
N SER A 143 0.96 -3.98 4.35
CA SER A 143 1.50 -3.64 3.04
C SER A 143 2.97 -3.25 3.11
N PHE A 144 3.72 -3.64 2.08
CA PHE A 144 5.10 -3.23 1.81
C PHE A 144 5.11 -2.18 0.71
N ILE A 145 5.93 -1.14 0.86
CA ILE A 145 6.09 -0.06 -0.12
C ILE A 145 7.56 0.07 -0.49
N PHE A 146 7.83 0.10 -1.80
CA PHE A 146 9.18 0.15 -2.36
C PHE A 146 9.36 1.36 -3.26
N THR A 147 10.59 1.87 -3.34
CA THR A 147 11.02 2.79 -4.40
C THR A 147 10.94 2.08 -5.76
N PRO A 148 10.96 2.82 -6.90
CA PRO A 148 10.99 2.20 -8.23
C PRO A 148 12.21 1.30 -8.49
N ASP A 149 13.31 1.51 -7.77
CA ASP A 149 14.53 0.68 -7.81
C ASP A 149 14.53 -0.48 -6.80
N GLY A 150 13.42 -0.69 -6.07
CA GLY A 150 13.18 -1.85 -5.23
C GLY A 150 13.69 -1.74 -3.79
N LYS A 151 14.09 -0.55 -3.32
CA LYS A 151 14.42 -0.34 -1.91
C LYS A 151 13.13 -0.25 -1.07
N LEU A 152 13.08 -0.93 0.09
CA LEU A 152 11.96 -0.81 1.02
C LEU A 152 11.88 0.62 1.58
N LEU A 153 10.73 1.26 1.38
CA LEU A 153 10.41 2.58 1.95
C LEU A 153 9.64 2.46 3.25
N ALA A 154 8.72 1.49 3.32
CA ALA A 154 7.82 1.37 4.44
C ALA A 154 7.18 -0.01 4.49
N HIS A 155 6.99 -0.53 5.71
CA HIS A 155 6.18 -1.70 6.00
C HIS A 155 5.06 -1.30 6.96
N TRP A 156 3.82 -1.33 6.50
CA TRP A 156 2.65 -1.05 7.32
C TRP A 156 2.10 -2.34 7.93
N ILE A 157 1.94 -2.35 9.25
CA ILE A 157 1.24 -3.39 10.00
C ILE A 157 0.19 -2.70 10.87
N GLY A 158 -1.07 -2.87 10.53
CA GLY A 158 -2.18 -2.17 11.19
C GLY A 158 -2.00 -0.65 11.14
N ASN A 159 -1.85 -0.03 12.29
CA ASN A 159 -1.71 1.42 12.41
C ASN A 159 -0.26 1.92 12.37
N ASN A 160 0.72 1.02 12.39
CA ASN A 160 2.14 1.37 12.47
C ASN A 160 2.83 1.20 11.12
N CYS A 161 3.71 2.14 10.81
CA CYS A 161 4.62 2.10 9.68
C CYS A 161 6.05 1.90 10.19
N TYR A 162 6.73 0.93 9.65
CA TYR A 162 8.09 0.55 10.00
C TYR A 162 9.06 0.86 8.86
N ASP A 163 10.29 1.23 9.21
CA ASP A 163 11.41 1.32 8.26
C ASP A 163 12.07 -0.06 8.02
N GLU A 164 13.14 -0.07 7.23
CA GLU A 164 13.94 -1.28 6.93
C GLU A 164 14.63 -1.89 8.16
N TYR A 165 14.72 -1.15 9.27
CA TYR A 165 15.33 -1.57 10.55
C TYR A 165 14.29 -1.94 11.61
N ASN A 166 13.00 -2.03 11.25
CA ASN A 166 11.86 -2.27 12.16
C ASN A 166 11.63 -1.15 13.20
N ASN A 167 12.08 0.08 12.94
CA ASN A 167 11.69 1.22 13.76
C ASN A 167 10.34 1.75 13.31
N ILE A 168 9.49 2.14 14.26
CA ILE A 168 8.24 2.83 13.94
C ILE A 168 8.59 4.25 13.50
N ILE A 169 8.33 4.58 12.23
CA ILE A 169 8.56 5.89 11.64
C ILE A 169 7.29 6.73 11.53
N MET A 170 6.11 6.09 11.58
CA MET A 170 4.83 6.77 11.46
C MET A 170 3.73 5.93 12.10
N THR A 171 2.71 6.60 12.63
CA THR A 171 1.45 5.96 13.04
C THR A 171 0.27 6.67 12.39
N ARG A 172 -0.79 5.91 12.06
CA ARG A 172 -2.06 6.45 11.55
C ARG A 172 -3.18 6.13 12.52
N LYS A 173 -4.17 7.03 12.63
CA LYS A 173 -5.45 6.72 13.28
C LYS A 173 -6.46 6.39 12.19
N ILE A 174 -7.03 5.20 12.24
CA ILE A 174 -8.17 4.84 11.40
C ILE A 174 -9.41 5.20 12.22
N TYR A 175 -10.13 6.23 11.80
CA TYR A 175 -11.44 6.54 12.35
C TYR A 175 -12.44 5.59 11.66
N LYS A 176 -13.07 4.76 12.46
CA LYS A 176 -14.19 3.92 12.03
C LYS A 176 -15.48 4.69 12.11
#